data_a8e8de102b49f2f95d566e7d05bcc2fd
#
_entry.id   a8e8de102b49f2f95d566e7d05bcc2fd
#
_cell.length_a   1.000
_cell.length_b   1.000
_cell.length_c   1.000
_cell.angle_alpha   90.00
_cell.angle_beta   90.00
_cell.angle_gamma   90.00
#
_symmetry.space_group_name_H-M   'P 1'
#
loop_
_entity.id
_entity.type
_entity.pdbx_description
1 polymer ?
#
loop_
_entity_poly.entity_id
_entity_poly.type
_entity_poly.pdbx_seq_one_letter_code
_entity_poly.pdbx_strand_id
1 'polypeptide(L)'
;RFWADIDLGGFRMFEQLHEVAPQLQPMRMGADEVERYHEYGLPRTKAYLDRLRAALDAGDFPQFADAAQKILLYGVTIEQEIFLAENAAQ
;
A
#
# COMPACT_ATOMS: atom_id res chain seq x y z
N ARG A 1 15.09 -5.83 0.78
CA ARG A 1 13.89 -5.14 0.30
C ARG A 1 12.72 -5.37 1.24
N PHE A 2 11.80 -4.44 1.22
CA PHE A 2 10.59 -4.50 2.04
C PHE A 2 9.39 -4.83 1.18
N TRP A 3 8.57 -5.78 1.63
CA TRP A 3 7.34 -6.19 0.94
C TRP A 3 6.28 -6.48 1.97
N ALA A 4 5.14 -5.82 1.84
CA ALA A 4 4.00 -5.97 2.75
C ALA A 4 2.72 -5.73 1.97
N ASP A 5 1.58 -5.82 2.66
CA ASP A 5 0.30 -5.44 2.08
C ASP A 5 0.32 -3.96 1.69
N ILE A 6 -0.32 -3.64 0.58
CA ILE A 6 -0.44 -2.24 0.13
C ILE A 6 -1.63 -1.63 0.87
N ASP A 7 -1.37 -1.17 2.07
CA ASP A 7 -2.37 -0.57 2.96
C ASP A 7 -1.68 0.39 3.94
N LEU A 8 -2.49 1.06 4.76
CA LEU A 8 -1.97 2.03 5.74
C LEU A 8 -0.97 1.39 6.71
N GLY A 9 -1.27 0.17 7.18
CA GLY A 9 -0.36 -0.54 8.09
C GLY A 9 0.98 -0.83 7.45
N GLY A 10 0.97 -1.31 6.19
CA GLY A 10 2.20 -1.60 5.44
C GLY A 10 3.02 -0.34 5.20
N PHE A 11 2.37 0.77 4.87
CA PHE A 11 3.04 2.05 4.65
C PHE A 11 3.73 2.53 5.92
N ARG A 12 3.04 2.46 7.07
CA ARG A 12 3.59 2.88 8.35
C ARG A 12 4.74 1.99 8.79
N MET A 13 4.61 0.68 8.57
CA MET A 13 5.68 -0.25 8.89
C MET A 13 6.94 0.07 8.09
N PHE A 14 6.80 0.36 6.80
CA PHE A 14 7.93 0.74 5.96
C PHE A 14 8.62 1.99 6.51
N GLU A 15 7.85 3.03 6.87
CA GLU A 15 8.42 4.28 7.34
C GLU A 15 9.20 4.07 8.65
N GLN A 16 8.68 3.23 9.56
CA GLN A 16 9.37 2.92 10.81
C GLN A 16 10.70 2.20 10.55
N LEU A 17 10.69 1.21 9.67
CA LEU A 17 11.90 0.46 9.34
C LEU A 17 12.89 1.32 8.57
N HIS A 18 12.41 2.20 7.72
CA HIS A 18 13.26 3.07 6.91
C HIS A 18 14.04 4.07 7.77
N GLU A 19 13.52 4.45 8.94
CA GLU A 19 14.23 5.32 9.87
C GLU A 19 15.53 4.69 10.36
N VAL A 20 15.54 3.36 10.55
CA VAL A 20 16.72 2.64 11.04
C VAL A 20 17.51 1.99 9.91
N ALA A 21 16.94 1.91 8.73
CA ALA A 21 17.58 1.32 7.55
C ALA A 21 17.28 2.21 6.33
N PRO A 22 17.96 3.36 6.18
CA PRO A 22 17.64 4.31 5.11
C PRO A 22 17.79 3.76 3.70
N GLN A 23 18.57 2.69 3.52
CA GLN A 23 18.75 2.04 2.23
C GLN A 23 17.60 1.09 1.86
N LEU A 24 16.64 0.87 2.78
CA LEU A 24 15.51 -0.01 2.54
C LEU A 24 14.65 0.51 1.39
N GLN A 25 14.25 -0.37 0.48
CA GLN A 25 13.40 -0.03 -0.66
C GLN A 25 12.13 -0.86 -0.62
N PRO A 26 10.97 -0.26 -0.90
CA PRO A 26 9.74 -1.04 -1.03
C PRO A 26 9.77 -1.86 -2.32
N MET A 27 9.10 -3.01 -2.30
CA MET A 27 9.01 -3.89 -3.45
C MET A 27 7.53 -4.17 -3.75
N ARG A 28 7.10 -3.87 -4.97
CA ARG A 28 5.76 -4.15 -5.46
C ARG A 28 4.66 -3.52 -4.59
N MET A 29 4.87 -2.28 -4.13
CA MET A 29 3.93 -1.57 -3.27
C MET A 29 3.54 -0.21 -3.84
N GLY A 30 3.66 -0.02 -5.15
CA GLY A 30 3.41 1.27 -5.77
C GLY A 30 2.01 1.43 -6.33
N ALA A 31 1.76 2.61 -6.91
CA ALA A 31 0.47 2.92 -7.54
C ALA A 31 0.14 1.96 -8.67
N ASP A 32 1.15 1.50 -9.41
CA ASP A 32 0.94 0.57 -10.53
C ASP A 32 0.38 -0.76 -10.06
N GLU A 33 0.83 -1.26 -8.90
CA GLU A 33 0.30 -2.49 -8.33
C GLU A 33 -1.16 -2.30 -7.91
N VAL A 34 -1.50 -1.18 -7.29
CA VAL A 34 -2.89 -0.91 -6.92
C VAL A 34 -3.76 -0.85 -8.16
N GLU A 35 -3.32 -0.15 -9.21
CA GLU A 35 -4.05 -0.04 -10.47
C GLU A 35 -4.29 -1.42 -11.08
N ARG A 36 -3.25 -2.25 -11.12
CA ARG A 36 -3.30 -3.56 -11.76
C ARG A 36 -4.19 -4.55 -11.02
N TYR A 37 -4.19 -4.52 -9.69
CA TYR A 37 -4.84 -5.55 -8.88
C TYR A 37 -6.07 -5.07 -8.13
N HIS A 38 -6.55 -3.84 -8.37
CA HIS A 38 -7.66 -3.29 -7.58
C HIS A 38 -8.95 -4.14 -7.65
N GLU A 39 -9.18 -4.84 -8.76
CA GLU A 39 -10.36 -5.69 -8.90
C GLU A 39 -10.36 -6.85 -7.90
N TYR A 40 -9.19 -7.24 -7.43
CA TYR A 40 -9.00 -8.30 -6.44
C TYR A 40 -8.75 -7.74 -5.05
N GLY A 41 -8.86 -6.42 -4.90
CA GLY A 41 -8.55 -5.75 -3.65
C GLY A 41 -9.58 -6.00 -2.58
N LEU A 42 -9.19 -5.71 -1.33
CA LEU A 42 -10.06 -5.80 -0.18
C LEU A 42 -10.76 -4.45 0.01
N PRO A 43 -12.12 -4.40 -0.13
CA PRO A 43 -12.85 -3.15 0.08
C PRO A 43 -12.67 -2.64 1.51
N ARG A 44 -12.55 -1.32 1.65
CA ARG A 44 -12.36 -0.70 2.95
C ARG A 44 -13.50 0.22 3.31
N THR A 45 -13.72 0.41 4.60
CA THR A 45 -14.78 1.29 5.10
C THR A 45 -14.42 2.75 4.89
N LYS A 46 -15.45 3.62 4.92
CA LYS A 46 -15.24 5.06 4.86
C LYS A 46 -14.30 5.53 5.98
N ALA A 47 -14.47 4.99 7.19
CA ALA A 47 -13.62 5.36 8.32
C ALA A 47 -12.15 5.05 8.05
N TYR A 48 -11.86 3.89 7.45
CA TYR A 48 -10.50 3.54 7.06
C TYR A 48 -9.94 4.52 6.03
N LEU A 49 -10.74 4.80 4.99
CA LEU A 49 -10.29 5.69 3.91
C LEU A 49 -10.09 7.12 4.42
N ASP A 50 -10.91 7.57 5.37
CA ASP A 50 -10.72 8.88 5.99
C ASP A 50 -9.39 8.94 6.76
N ARG A 51 -9.04 7.88 7.49
CA ARG A 51 -7.75 7.80 8.20
C ARG A 51 -6.57 7.79 7.22
N LEU A 52 -6.72 7.05 6.13
CA LEU A 52 -5.68 7.01 5.09
C LEU A 52 -5.47 8.39 4.48
N ARG A 53 -6.56 9.09 4.16
CA ARG A 53 -6.47 10.44 3.61
C ARG A 53 -5.80 11.40 4.58
N ALA A 54 -6.16 11.33 5.86
CA ALA A 54 -5.56 12.20 6.87
C ALA A 54 -4.04 11.96 6.96
N ALA A 55 -3.61 10.70 6.94
CA ALA A 55 -2.20 10.35 6.98
C ALA A 55 -1.47 10.80 5.71
N LEU A 56 -2.12 10.65 4.56
CA LEU A 56 -1.57 11.12 3.28
C LEU A 56 -1.36 12.63 3.31
N ASP A 57 -2.38 13.37 3.76
CA ASP A 57 -2.30 14.84 3.83
C ASP A 57 -1.25 15.32 4.83
N ALA A 58 -1.02 14.54 5.88
CA ALA A 58 0.01 14.84 6.88
C ALA A 58 1.44 14.52 6.40
N GLY A 59 1.58 13.84 5.25
CA GLY A 59 2.89 13.46 4.72
C GLY A 59 3.55 12.32 5.48
N ASP A 60 2.76 11.43 6.08
CA ASP A 60 3.28 10.35 6.92
C ASP A 60 4.04 9.27 6.13
N PHE A 61 3.75 9.14 4.82
CA PHE A 61 4.41 8.13 3.99
C PHE A 61 4.63 8.67 2.56
N PRO A 62 5.55 9.61 2.41
CA PRO A 62 5.73 10.30 1.11
C PRO A 62 6.07 9.35 -0.04
N GLN A 63 6.72 8.23 0.23
CA GLN A 63 7.08 7.27 -0.83
C GLN A 63 5.86 6.53 -1.37
N PHE A 64 4.74 6.52 -0.63
CA PHE A 64 3.53 5.81 -1.03
C PHE A 64 2.37 6.74 -1.35
N ALA A 65 2.63 8.04 -1.54
CA ALA A 65 1.56 9.01 -1.79
C ALA A 65 0.72 8.61 -3.01
N ASP A 66 1.36 8.21 -4.10
CA ASP A 66 0.63 7.80 -5.31
C ASP A 66 -0.18 6.53 -5.09
N ALA A 67 0.39 5.56 -4.38
CA ALA A 67 -0.33 4.32 -4.06
C ALA A 67 -1.54 4.61 -3.17
N ALA A 68 -1.38 5.50 -2.17
CA ALA A 68 -2.48 5.89 -1.30
C ALA A 68 -3.61 6.56 -2.08
N GLN A 69 -3.28 7.40 -3.06
CA GLN A 69 -4.28 8.04 -3.90
C GLN A 69 -5.07 7.02 -4.70
N LYS A 70 -4.42 5.96 -5.20
CA LYS A 70 -5.09 4.89 -5.92
C LYS A 70 -6.01 4.10 -4.99
N ILE A 71 -5.58 3.83 -3.76
CA ILE A 71 -6.44 3.18 -2.76
C ILE A 71 -7.69 4.02 -2.53
N LEU A 72 -7.54 5.34 -2.39
CA LEU A 72 -8.68 6.23 -2.19
C LEU A 72 -9.60 6.26 -3.40
N LEU A 73 -9.04 6.16 -4.60
CA LEU A 73 -9.83 6.16 -5.83
C LEU A 73 -10.71 4.91 -5.95
N TYR A 74 -10.15 3.74 -5.66
CA TYR A 74 -10.86 2.47 -5.81
C TYR A 74 -11.53 1.98 -4.52
N GLY A 75 -11.17 2.54 -3.38
CA GLY A 75 -11.73 2.14 -2.09
C GLY A 75 -11.27 0.78 -1.61
N VAL A 76 -10.14 0.28 -2.11
CA VAL A 76 -9.63 -1.05 -1.79
C VAL A 76 -8.15 -1.00 -1.45
N THR A 77 -7.69 -1.97 -0.65
CA THR A 77 -6.27 -2.22 -0.39
C THR A 77 -5.87 -3.54 -1.03
N ILE A 78 -4.57 -3.73 -1.26
CA ILE A 78 -4.06 -4.92 -1.94
C ILE A 78 -3.27 -5.74 -0.95
N GLU A 79 -3.70 -6.99 -0.72
CA GLU A 79 -3.01 -7.90 0.15
C GLU A 79 -1.88 -8.60 -0.59
N GLN A 80 -0.78 -8.83 0.10
CA GLN A 80 0.41 -9.48 -0.43
C GLN A 80 0.09 -10.85 -1.04
N GLU A 81 -0.90 -11.54 -0.50
CA GLU A 81 -1.32 -12.86 -0.96
C GLU A 81 -1.74 -12.88 -2.44
N ILE A 82 -2.22 -11.77 -2.97
CA ILE A 82 -2.64 -11.67 -4.37
C ILE A 82 -1.45 -11.95 -5.30
N PHE A 83 -0.27 -11.42 -4.96
CA PHE A 83 0.93 -11.65 -5.76
C PHE A 83 1.39 -13.09 -5.69
N LEU A 84 1.24 -13.72 -4.51
CA LEU A 84 1.61 -15.13 -4.34
C LEU A 84 0.68 -16.03 -5.14
N ALA A 85 -0.62 -15.73 -5.16
CA ALA A 85 -1.60 -16.48 -5.93
C ALA A 85 -1.31 -16.38 -7.45
N GLU A 86 -0.97 -15.20 -7.94
CA GLU A 86 -0.61 -15.00 -9.35
C GLU A 86 0.61 -15.81 -9.72
N ASN A 87 1.65 -15.79 -8.88
CA ASN A 87 2.87 -16.55 -9.13
C ASN A 87 2.61 -18.05 -9.12
N ALA A 88 1.73 -18.53 -8.23
CA ALA A 88 1.39 -19.94 -8.16
C ALA A 88 0.63 -20.42 -9.39
N ALA A 89 -0.11 -19.53 -10.07
CA ALA A 89 -0.86 -19.86 -11.28
C ALA A 89 0.03 -19.98 -12.50
N GLN A 90 1.25 -19.52 -12.42
CA GLN A 90 2.22 -19.61 -13.50
C GLN A 90 3.04 -20.89 -13.40
#